data_92e1a5f403fce08489f64e75b2cf7d6c
#
_entry.id   92e1a5f403fce08489f64e75b2cf7d6c
#
_cell.length_a   1.000
_cell.length_b   1.000
_cell.length_c   1.000
_cell.angle_alpha   90.00
_cell.angle_beta   90.00
_cell.angle_gamma   90.00
#
_symmetry.space_group_name_H-M   'P 1'
#
loop_
_entity.id
_entity.type
_entity.pdbx_description
1 polymer ?
#
loop_
_entity_poly.entity_id
_entity_poly.type
_entity_poly.pdbx_seq_one_letter_code
_entity_poly.pdbx_strand_id
1 'polypeptide(L)'
;MPNPSYISENRIDFFILFKTLINEKVLILIITSLFFILGYIYSNSLPTPPYQISSLIITPSDSTIFEINKLDHVQVTAQVFLQKFLSNIESNKNRISVYLTEEPYYQNKFNSSLDQNSSEYAVANSFVSSVKIHRPKLTKTDVALKFANEIPYKISITGLDPDAMKEYLRKLIEQSNKSVLYELKDLTNMKINNEIYRLTNKKQFQLEKITADRYADIYMLKENKLEKTDNIINAISRAKISAKQNRLNEIIRLKESVILAESMGIAKNSFNLLLVEAPSASIPEWYLYGSNALTERVRVLEKRIDDDAFIPNLVQLNENLEAIRDDNRIETLESRNDSLYFKQNFYSLDSDIRKLELELLRPDSLNYDGVRVLDYSLVQEVFKYNRQKIMLLMLFLGFSFSILIALIKDAITRRISSVS
;
A
#
# COMPACT_ATOMS: atom_id res chain seq x y z
N MET A 1 30.60 110.35 -1.77
CA MET A 1 30.43 109.48 -0.59
C MET A 1 29.06 108.85 -0.71
N PRO A 2 28.91 107.53 -0.93
CA PRO A 2 27.62 106.87 -1.02
C PRO A 2 27.17 106.44 0.42
N ASN A 3 25.89 106.64 0.70
CA ASN A 3 25.21 106.25 1.94
C ASN A 3 25.23 104.75 2.12
N PRO A 4 25.47 104.28 3.34
CA PRO A 4 25.32 102.85 3.63
C PRO A 4 23.82 102.49 3.75
N SER A 5 23.41 101.58 2.83
CA SER A 5 22.13 100.96 2.87
C SER A 5 22.00 100.10 4.16
N TYR A 6 21.07 100.49 5.00
CA TYR A 6 20.67 99.67 6.16
C TYR A 6 20.06 98.36 5.67
N ILE A 7 20.82 97.32 5.77
CA ILE A 7 20.27 95.92 5.71
C ILE A 7 19.50 95.76 6.99
N SER A 8 18.18 95.75 6.94
CA SER A 8 17.32 95.36 8.07
C SER A 8 17.56 93.90 8.28
N GLU A 9 18.34 93.55 9.30
CA GLU A 9 18.41 92.16 9.79
C GLU A 9 16.99 91.74 10.24
N ASN A 10 16.34 90.85 9.45
CA ASN A 10 15.12 90.14 9.87
C ASN A 10 15.49 89.25 11.01
N ARG A 11 15.73 89.76 12.21
CA ARG A 11 15.83 88.97 13.43
C ARG A 11 14.41 88.61 13.84
N ILE A 12 14.09 87.32 13.82
CA ILE A 12 12.83 86.78 14.43
C ILE A 12 12.89 87.07 15.93
N ASP A 13 12.13 88.10 16.37
CA ASP A 13 12.08 88.42 17.79
C ASP A 13 11.21 87.40 18.54
N PHE A 14 11.87 86.50 19.20
CA PHE A 14 11.21 85.45 19.99
C PHE A 14 10.28 86.01 21.07
N PHE A 15 10.56 87.22 21.59
CA PHE A 15 9.70 87.85 22.58
C PHE A 15 8.34 88.26 21.96
N ILE A 16 8.35 88.75 20.73
CA ILE A 16 7.14 89.08 20.00
C ILE A 16 6.32 87.82 19.70
N LEU A 17 6.96 86.73 19.32
CA LEU A 17 6.28 85.42 19.11
C LEU A 17 5.63 84.90 20.41
N PHE A 18 6.36 84.99 21.51
CA PHE A 18 5.84 84.55 22.84
C PHE A 18 4.64 85.39 23.30
N LYS A 19 4.71 86.74 23.11
CA LYS A 19 3.60 87.61 23.39
C LYS A 19 2.38 87.36 22.53
N THR A 20 2.55 87.02 21.23
CA THR A 20 1.45 86.62 20.37
C THR A 20 0.80 85.35 20.82
N LEU A 21 1.58 84.33 21.27
CA LEU A 21 1.07 83.08 21.81
C LEU A 21 0.25 83.29 23.09
N ILE A 22 0.67 84.20 23.98
CA ILE A 22 -0.06 84.52 25.18
C ILE A 22 -1.36 85.26 24.89
N ASN A 23 -1.35 86.17 23.92
CA ASN A 23 -2.54 86.92 23.53
C ASN A 23 -3.60 86.03 22.86
N GLU A 24 -3.18 85.01 22.07
CA GLU A 24 -4.08 84.10 21.36
C GLU A 24 -4.26 82.78 22.11
N LYS A 25 -3.99 82.74 23.42
CA LYS A 25 -4.10 81.52 24.25
C LYS A 25 -5.46 80.84 24.17
N VAL A 26 -6.56 81.60 24.05
CA VAL A 26 -7.92 81.08 23.98
C VAL A 26 -8.13 80.36 22.61
N LEU A 27 -7.65 80.93 21.53
CA LEU A 27 -7.73 80.34 20.20
C LEU A 27 -6.89 79.04 20.15
N ILE A 28 -5.70 79.05 20.71
CA ILE A 28 -4.85 77.89 20.83
C ILE A 28 -5.56 76.78 21.61
N LEU A 29 -6.16 77.12 22.76
CA LEU A 29 -6.85 76.16 23.60
C LEU A 29 -8.09 75.55 22.89
N ILE A 30 -8.88 76.40 22.18
CA ILE A 30 -10.07 75.91 21.44
C ILE A 30 -9.66 74.92 20.32
N ILE A 31 -8.66 75.29 19.51
CA ILE A 31 -8.24 74.41 18.40
C ILE A 31 -7.61 73.13 18.93
N THR A 32 -6.75 73.18 19.94
CA THR A 32 -6.16 72.02 20.59
C THR A 32 -7.21 71.08 21.19
N SER A 33 -8.22 71.67 21.88
CA SER A 33 -9.34 70.91 22.41
C SER A 33 -10.19 70.23 21.34
N LEU A 34 -10.40 70.92 20.19
CA LEU A 34 -11.11 70.33 19.06
C LEU A 34 -10.36 69.11 18.47
N PHE A 35 -9.06 69.21 18.28
CA PHE A 35 -8.23 68.10 17.83
C PHE A 35 -8.22 66.97 18.85
N PHE A 36 -8.19 67.26 20.14
CA PHE A 36 -8.27 66.24 21.19
C PHE A 36 -9.62 65.49 21.15
N ILE A 37 -10.73 66.21 20.97
CA ILE A 37 -12.07 65.60 20.85
C ILE A 37 -12.13 64.75 19.57
N LEU A 38 -11.62 65.24 18.44
CA LEU A 38 -11.54 64.44 17.19
C LEU A 38 -10.67 63.21 17.38
N GLY A 39 -9.54 63.33 18.08
CA GLY A 39 -8.67 62.20 18.42
C GLY A 39 -9.36 61.19 19.34
N TYR A 40 -10.16 61.63 20.26
CA TYR A 40 -10.98 60.75 21.16
C TYR A 40 -12.03 60.00 20.34
N ILE A 41 -12.80 60.69 19.49
CA ILE A 41 -13.83 60.05 18.61
C ILE A 41 -13.16 59.06 17.68
N TYR A 42 -12.07 59.44 17.02
CA TYR A 42 -11.31 58.57 16.14
C TYR A 42 -10.78 57.32 16.88
N SER A 43 -10.18 57.50 18.08
CA SER A 43 -9.66 56.40 18.88
C SER A 43 -10.75 55.41 19.32
N ASN A 44 -12.00 55.91 19.53
CA ASN A 44 -13.11 55.04 19.90
C ASN A 44 -13.78 54.38 18.67
N SER A 45 -13.67 54.95 17.50
CA SER A 45 -14.18 54.36 16.26
C SER A 45 -13.27 53.25 15.68
N LEU A 46 -12.06 53.07 16.23
CA LEU A 46 -11.18 52.00 15.80
C LEU A 46 -11.75 50.64 16.16
N PRO A 47 -11.71 49.68 15.21
CA PRO A 47 -12.23 48.33 15.48
C PRO A 47 -11.46 47.67 16.60
N THR A 48 -12.14 46.75 17.29
CA THR A 48 -11.50 45.91 18.33
C THR A 48 -10.33 45.15 17.73
N PRO A 49 -9.16 45.13 18.39
CA PRO A 49 -8.01 44.39 17.87
C PRO A 49 -8.34 42.89 17.77
N PRO A 50 -7.97 42.21 16.66
CA PRO A 50 -8.17 40.79 16.55
C PRO A 50 -7.28 40.06 17.56
N TYR A 51 -7.80 38.97 18.08
CA TYR A 51 -7.08 38.00 18.92
C TYR A 51 -6.42 36.95 18.05
N GLN A 52 -5.29 36.44 18.47
CA GLN A 52 -4.67 35.27 17.91
C GLN A 52 -4.64 34.17 18.99
N ILE A 53 -5.32 33.08 18.70
CA ILE A 53 -5.25 31.86 19.49
C ILE A 53 -4.29 30.90 18.81
N SER A 54 -3.54 30.19 19.60
CA SER A 54 -2.63 29.17 19.10
C SER A 54 -2.66 27.92 19.96
N SER A 55 -2.46 26.80 19.31
CA SER A 55 -2.26 25.51 19.93
C SER A 55 -0.88 24.98 19.59
N LEU A 56 -0.18 24.45 20.59
CA LEU A 56 1.10 23.78 20.43
C LEU A 56 0.87 22.29 20.35
N ILE A 57 1.32 21.68 19.29
CA ILE A 57 1.18 20.24 19.02
C ILE A 57 2.54 19.60 18.80
N ILE A 58 2.67 18.38 19.31
CA ILE A 58 3.85 17.53 19.11
C ILE A 58 3.43 16.18 18.51
N THR A 59 4.40 15.39 18.12
CA THR A 59 4.19 14.04 17.59
C THR A 59 3.35 13.18 18.54
N PRO A 60 2.65 12.15 18.02
CA PRO A 60 2.02 11.13 18.86
C PRO A 60 3.02 10.47 19.81
N SER A 61 2.52 9.88 20.87
CA SER A 61 3.37 9.11 21.79
C SER A 61 3.88 7.83 21.13
N ASP A 62 5.02 7.33 21.58
CA ASP A 62 5.55 6.05 21.11
C ASP A 62 4.58 4.90 21.38
N SER A 63 3.80 4.97 22.47
CA SER A 63 2.76 3.99 22.77
C SER A 63 1.64 3.99 21.72
N THR A 64 1.19 5.16 21.27
CA THR A 64 0.22 5.29 20.18
C THR A 64 0.75 4.68 18.88
N ILE A 65 1.98 5.03 18.53
CA ILE A 65 2.63 4.49 17.31
C ILE A 65 2.84 2.98 17.41
N PHE A 66 3.22 2.48 18.58
CA PHE A 66 3.35 1.05 18.82
C PHE A 66 2.01 0.31 18.62
N GLU A 67 0.91 0.85 19.17
CA GLU A 67 -0.41 0.24 19.00
C GLU A 67 -0.88 0.26 17.54
N ILE A 68 -0.62 1.33 16.78
CA ILE A 68 -0.90 1.40 15.35
C ILE A 68 -0.06 0.36 14.58
N ASN A 69 1.21 0.21 14.95
CA ASN A 69 2.14 -0.70 14.27
C ASN A 69 1.97 -2.18 14.69
N LYS A 70 1.21 -2.49 15.75
CA LYS A 70 0.85 -3.88 16.11
C LYS A 70 0.13 -4.63 14.99
N LEU A 71 -0.42 -3.89 14.04
CA LEU A 71 -1.10 -4.48 12.87
C LEU A 71 -0.12 -4.98 11.80
N ASP A 72 1.18 -5.12 12.08
CA ASP A 72 2.29 -5.65 11.25
C ASP A 72 2.32 -5.25 9.76
N HIS A 73 1.20 -4.76 9.23
CA HIS A 73 1.02 -4.47 7.80
C HIS A 73 1.35 -3.01 7.42
N VAL A 74 1.36 -2.09 8.39
CA VAL A 74 1.67 -0.68 8.17
C VAL A 74 2.67 -0.22 9.22
N GLN A 75 3.90 0.08 8.78
CA GLN A 75 4.86 0.73 9.66
C GLN A 75 4.70 2.25 9.55
N VAL A 76 4.10 2.84 10.58
CA VAL A 76 3.94 4.28 10.71
C VAL A 76 4.93 4.80 11.74
N THR A 77 5.69 5.82 11.37
CA THR A 77 6.51 6.56 12.33
C THR A 77 5.71 7.75 12.89
N ALA A 78 6.06 8.21 14.07
CA ALA A 78 5.45 9.41 14.66
C ALA A 78 5.51 10.62 13.71
N GLN A 79 6.59 10.73 12.95
CA GLN A 79 6.78 11.79 11.95
C GLN A 79 5.82 11.67 10.75
N VAL A 80 5.61 10.45 10.24
CA VAL A 80 4.65 10.20 9.13
C VAL A 80 3.23 10.52 9.59
N PHE A 81 2.86 10.12 10.81
CA PHE A 81 1.56 10.46 11.39
C PHE A 81 1.38 11.99 11.47
N LEU A 82 2.37 12.70 12.03
CA LEU A 82 2.34 14.15 12.15
C LEU A 82 2.24 14.84 10.78
N GLN A 83 2.96 14.37 9.76
CA GLN A 83 2.88 14.95 8.41
C GLN A 83 1.47 14.80 7.81
N LYS A 84 0.85 13.62 7.95
CA LYS A 84 -0.54 13.39 7.52
C LYS A 84 -1.51 14.27 8.28
N PHE A 85 -1.33 14.39 9.59
CA PHE A 85 -2.14 15.28 10.42
C PHE A 85 -2.03 16.74 9.98
N LEU A 86 -0.82 17.24 9.76
CA LEU A 86 -0.60 18.62 9.29
C LEU A 86 -1.21 18.83 7.89
N SER A 87 -1.11 17.87 7.00
CA SER A 87 -1.76 17.91 5.69
C SER A 87 -3.30 18.01 5.81
N ASN A 88 -3.88 17.29 6.75
CA ASN A 88 -5.31 17.38 7.03
C ASN A 88 -5.70 18.76 7.61
N ILE A 89 -4.87 19.32 8.50
CA ILE A 89 -5.05 20.69 9.02
C ILE A 89 -4.89 21.74 7.89
N GLU A 90 -3.97 21.54 6.94
CA GLU A 90 -3.76 22.45 5.80
C GLU A 90 -4.91 22.37 4.77
N SER A 91 -5.65 21.28 4.74
CA SER A 91 -6.75 21.06 3.79
C SER A 91 -7.91 22.04 4.02
N ASN A 92 -8.16 22.93 3.05
CA ASN A 92 -9.31 23.84 3.09
C ASN A 92 -10.64 23.08 3.17
N LYS A 93 -10.76 21.93 2.51
CA LYS A 93 -11.96 21.08 2.56
C LYS A 93 -12.24 20.64 3.99
N ASN A 94 -11.23 20.17 4.72
CA ASN A 94 -11.37 19.72 6.10
C ASN A 94 -11.71 20.90 7.02
N ARG A 95 -11.03 22.03 6.85
CA ARG A 95 -11.29 23.26 7.63
C ARG A 95 -12.72 23.75 7.47
N ILE A 96 -13.21 23.82 6.22
CA ILE A 96 -14.58 24.24 5.92
C ILE A 96 -15.59 23.21 6.46
N SER A 97 -15.32 21.91 6.33
CA SER A 97 -16.19 20.87 6.88
C SER A 97 -16.37 21.02 8.39
N VAL A 98 -15.27 21.25 9.13
CA VAL A 98 -15.35 21.51 10.59
C VAL A 98 -16.15 22.77 10.90
N TYR A 99 -15.96 23.83 10.12
CA TYR A 99 -16.72 25.07 10.30
C TYR A 99 -18.22 24.85 10.09
N LEU A 100 -18.62 24.20 9.02
CA LEU A 100 -20.02 23.97 8.65
C LEU A 100 -20.73 22.99 9.60
N THR A 101 -20.02 22.04 10.16
CA THR A 101 -20.58 21.08 11.14
C THR A 101 -21.06 21.79 12.42
N GLU A 102 -20.40 22.85 12.83
CA GLU A 102 -20.67 23.61 14.04
C GLU A 102 -21.27 25.01 13.73
N GLU A 103 -21.79 25.19 12.54
CA GLU A 103 -22.23 26.46 11.97
C GLU A 103 -23.09 27.33 12.90
N PRO A 104 -24.12 26.80 13.59
CA PRO A 104 -24.96 27.66 14.46
C PRO A 104 -24.14 28.33 15.57
N TYR A 105 -23.08 27.69 16.03
CA TYR A 105 -22.19 28.23 17.04
C TYR A 105 -21.32 29.37 16.52
N TYR A 106 -20.80 29.19 15.28
CA TYR A 106 -19.89 30.18 14.68
C TYR A 106 -20.63 31.34 14.02
N GLN A 107 -21.77 31.12 13.40
CA GLN A 107 -22.57 32.17 12.73
C GLN A 107 -22.98 33.28 13.70
N ASN A 108 -23.47 32.95 14.91
CA ASN A 108 -23.90 33.92 15.86
C ASN A 108 -22.77 34.81 16.40
N LYS A 109 -21.52 34.34 16.37
CA LYS A 109 -20.36 35.03 16.92
C LYS A 109 -19.52 35.78 15.92
N PHE A 110 -19.56 35.37 14.62
CA PHE A 110 -18.75 35.96 13.56
C PHE A 110 -19.53 36.89 12.62
N ASN A 111 -20.85 36.75 12.54
CA ASN A 111 -21.71 37.52 11.63
C ASN A 111 -21.98 38.97 12.00
N SER A 112 -21.45 39.45 13.13
CA SER A 112 -21.61 40.87 13.49
C SER A 112 -20.82 41.87 12.60
N SER A 113 -19.96 41.37 11.68
CA SER A 113 -19.11 42.21 10.85
C SER A 113 -19.08 41.84 9.36
N LEU A 114 -19.84 40.83 8.92
CA LEU A 114 -19.89 40.41 7.53
C LEU A 114 -21.24 40.74 6.91
N ASP A 115 -21.23 41.30 5.69
CA ASP A 115 -22.44 41.61 4.94
C ASP A 115 -23.37 40.38 4.85
N GLN A 116 -24.63 40.52 5.24
CA GLN A 116 -25.68 39.51 5.22
C GLN A 116 -25.92 38.87 3.83
N ASN A 117 -25.27 39.38 2.77
CA ASN A 117 -25.38 38.93 1.38
C ASN A 117 -24.25 38.01 0.92
N SER A 118 -23.26 37.73 1.74
CA SER A 118 -22.18 36.78 1.37
C SER A 118 -22.64 35.35 1.53
N SER A 119 -22.35 34.49 0.53
CA SER A 119 -22.67 33.07 0.65
C SER A 119 -21.97 32.48 1.87
N GLU A 120 -22.66 31.63 2.61
CA GLU A 120 -22.15 30.91 3.79
C GLU A 120 -20.75 30.31 3.57
N TYR A 121 -20.51 29.78 2.37
CA TYR A 121 -19.22 29.24 1.96
C TYR A 121 -18.11 30.31 1.88
N ALA A 122 -18.42 31.52 1.45
CA ALA A 122 -17.46 32.61 1.38
C ALA A 122 -17.05 33.07 2.80
N VAL A 123 -18.01 33.10 3.73
CA VAL A 123 -17.75 33.40 5.15
C VAL A 123 -16.86 32.31 5.77
N ALA A 124 -17.21 31.02 5.56
CA ALA A 124 -16.42 29.90 6.02
C ALA A 124 -14.98 29.97 5.46
N ASN A 125 -14.83 30.22 4.17
CA ASN A 125 -13.52 30.30 3.52
C ASN A 125 -12.66 31.46 4.05
N SER A 126 -13.26 32.61 4.31
CA SER A 126 -12.56 33.73 4.92
C SER A 126 -12.05 33.39 6.32
N PHE A 127 -12.91 32.77 7.15
CA PHE A 127 -12.55 32.37 8.50
C PHE A 127 -11.44 31.30 8.49
N VAL A 128 -11.57 30.24 7.72
CA VAL A 128 -10.59 29.13 7.70
C VAL A 128 -9.24 29.55 7.08
N SER A 129 -9.23 30.60 6.24
CA SER A 129 -7.98 31.15 5.70
C SER A 129 -7.10 31.80 6.77
N SER A 130 -7.68 32.21 7.91
CA SER A 130 -6.96 32.77 9.04
C SER A 130 -6.15 31.72 9.82
N VAL A 131 -6.36 30.42 9.57
CA VAL A 131 -5.60 29.33 10.20
C VAL A 131 -4.22 29.22 9.59
N LYS A 132 -3.18 29.40 10.40
CA LYS A 132 -1.78 29.32 9.99
C LYS A 132 -1.04 28.27 10.79
N ILE A 133 -0.18 27.51 10.07
CA ILE A 133 0.72 26.54 10.69
C ILE A 133 2.13 27.14 10.68
N HIS A 134 2.70 27.28 11.85
CA HIS A 134 4.06 27.71 12.04
C HIS A 134 4.95 26.50 12.29
N ARG A 135 5.79 26.20 11.32
CA ARG A 135 6.78 25.12 11.42
C ARG A 135 7.96 25.63 12.27
N PRO A 136 8.46 24.82 13.19
CA PRO A 136 9.61 25.19 13.99
C PRO A 136 10.84 25.43 13.06
N LYS A 137 11.59 26.50 13.32
CA LYS A 137 12.87 26.72 12.66
C LYS A 137 13.91 25.83 13.36
N LEU A 138 14.26 24.73 12.73
CA LEU A 138 15.32 23.84 13.20
C LEU A 138 16.65 24.56 13.10
N THR A 139 17.32 24.79 14.22
CA THR A 139 18.71 25.21 14.25
C THR A 139 19.62 24.00 14.04
N LYS A 140 20.86 24.20 13.55
CA LYS A 140 21.82 23.10 13.38
C LYS A 140 22.09 22.34 14.68
N THR A 141 21.89 22.98 15.83
CA THR A 141 22.04 22.40 17.17
C THR A 141 20.88 21.47 17.53
N ASP A 142 19.64 21.77 17.07
CA ASP A 142 18.44 20.96 17.36
C ASP A 142 18.45 19.65 16.58
N VAL A 143 19.10 19.62 15.40
CA VAL A 143 19.25 18.41 14.58
C VAL A 143 20.25 17.42 15.21
N ALA A 144 21.22 17.93 15.96
CA ALA A 144 22.22 17.10 16.66
C ALA A 144 21.65 16.46 17.95
N LEU A 145 20.61 17.03 18.52
CA LEU A 145 19.91 16.49 19.67
C LEU A 145 18.81 15.55 19.15
N LYS A 146 18.80 14.31 19.57
CA LYS A 146 17.79 13.26 19.26
C LYS A 146 16.32 13.67 19.59
N PHE A 147 16.07 14.90 19.95
CA PHE A 147 14.79 15.48 20.36
C PHE A 147 14.01 16.18 19.24
N ALA A 148 14.40 15.99 17.95
CA ALA A 148 13.66 16.58 16.82
C ALA A 148 12.16 16.22 16.79
N ASN A 149 11.77 15.15 17.48
CA ASN A 149 10.37 14.72 17.60
C ASN A 149 9.58 15.51 18.66
N GLU A 150 10.23 16.28 19.53
CA GLU A 150 9.59 17.02 20.62
C GLU A 150 9.42 18.51 20.32
N ILE A 151 9.91 18.98 19.15
CA ILE A 151 9.77 20.40 18.81
C ILE A 151 8.32 20.68 18.40
N PRO A 152 7.59 21.55 19.15
CA PRO A 152 6.18 21.75 18.93
C PRO A 152 5.91 22.55 17.64
N TYR A 153 4.91 22.11 16.90
CA TYR A 153 4.29 22.90 15.85
C TYR A 153 3.25 23.82 16.45
N LYS A 154 3.21 25.06 15.98
CA LYS A 154 2.22 26.03 16.43
C LYS A 154 1.14 26.20 15.36
N ILE A 155 -0.10 25.84 15.68
CA ILE A 155 -1.26 26.16 14.85
C ILE A 155 -1.91 27.41 15.44
N SER A 156 -2.17 28.41 14.62
CA SER A 156 -2.77 29.67 15.07
C SER A 156 -3.96 30.04 14.19
N ILE A 157 -4.94 30.68 14.82
CA ILE A 157 -6.10 31.28 14.16
C ILE A 157 -6.26 32.70 14.67
N THR A 158 -6.66 33.62 13.78
CA THR A 158 -6.88 35.04 14.11
C THR A 158 -8.35 35.39 13.87
N GLY A 159 -8.97 36.10 14.82
CA GLY A 159 -10.36 36.52 14.75
C GLY A 159 -10.77 37.41 15.93
N LEU A 160 -12.06 37.67 16.04
CA LEU A 160 -12.60 38.61 17.06
C LEU A 160 -13.11 37.90 18.31
N ASP A 161 -13.53 36.64 18.23
CA ASP A 161 -14.06 35.87 19.35
C ASP A 161 -13.07 34.76 19.79
N PRO A 162 -12.39 34.91 20.93
CA PRO A 162 -11.40 33.94 21.39
C PRO A 162 -11.98 32.56 21.70
N ASP A 163 -13.20 32.50 22.28
CA ASP A 163 -13.81 31.25 22.70
C ASP A 163 -14.22 30.40 21.46
N ALA A 164 -14.84 31.05 20.48
CA ALA A 164 -15.19 30.39 19.23
C ALA A 164 -13.97 29.87 18.46
N MET A 165 -12.87 30.64 18.42
CA MET A 165 -11.63 30.23 17.77
C MET A 165 -10.98 29.07 18.53
N LYS A 166 -11.00 29.05 19.86
CA LYS A 166 -10.46 27.96 20.66
C LYS A 166 -11.24 26.68 20.39
N GLU A 167 -12.58 26.75 20.40
CA GLU A 167 -13.43 25.60 20.12
C GLU A 167 -13.22 25.06 18.69
N TYR A 168 -13.13 25.96 17.70
CA TYR A 168 -12.83 25.58 16.33
C TYR A 168 -11.48 24.87 16.21
N LEU A 169 -10.41 25.39 16.81
CA LEU A 169 -9.09 24.74 16.81
C LEU A 169 -9.15 23.36 17.45
N ARG A 170 -9.85 23.23 18.58
CA ARG A 170 -10.03 21.94 19.26
C ARG A 170 -10.71 20.93 18.34
N LYS A 171 -11.82 21.31 17.70
CA LYS A 171 -12.57 20.45 16.76
C LYS A 171 -11.75 20.12 15.52
N LEU A 172 -11.02 21.08 14.96
CA LEU A 172 -10.16 20.88 13.80
C LEU A 172 -9.06 19.86 14.10
N ILE A 173 -8.43 19.96 15.27
CA ILE A 173 -7.39 19.01 15.72
C ILE A 173 -8.00 17.62 15.91
N GLU A 174 -9.14 17.52 16.60
CA GLU A 174 -9.84 16.26 16.82
C GLU A 174 -10.26 15.59 15.51
N GLN A 175 -10.88 16.34 14.60
CA GLN A 175 -11.31 15.84 13.29
C GLN A 175 -10.11 15.40 12.44
N SER A 176 -9.03 16.16 12.47
CA SER A 176 -7.80 15.82 11.74
C SER A 176 -7.14 14.55 12.28
N ASN A 177 -7.12 14.36 13.61
CA ASN A 177 -6.65 13.11 14.21
C ASN A 177 -7.51 11.91 13.76
N LYS A 178 -8.83 12.04 13.85
CA LYS A 178 -9.77 11.00 13.40
C LYS A 178 -9.55 10.66 11.92
N SER A 179 -9.40 11.68 11.07
CA SER A 179 -9.18 11.48 9.63
C SER A 179 -7.89 10.70 9.35
N VAL A 180 -6.78 11.00 10.05
CA VAL A 180 -5.53 10.24 9.89
C VAL A 180 -5.69 8.80 10.35
N LEU A 181 -6.36 8.57 11.48
CA LEU A 181 -6.59 7.21 11.98
C LEU A 181 -7.45 6.40 11.00
N TYR A 182 -8.51 6.97 10.44
CA TYR A 182 -9.33 6.32 9.41
C TYR A 182 -8.50 6.01 8.15
N GLU A 183 -7.71 6.96 7.66
CA GLU A 183 -6.84 6.75 6.49
C GLU A 183 -5.84 5.61 6.73
N LEU A 184 -5.21 5.56 7.91
CA LEU A 184 -4.28 4.49 8.27
C LEU A 184 -4.99 3.15 8.38
N LYS A 185 -6.20 3.12 8.92
CA LYS A 185 -7.02 1.91 8.98
C LYS A 185 -7.37 1.40 7.58
N ASP A 186 -7.82 2.29 6.70
CA ASP A 186 -8.15 1.92 5.30
C ASP A 186 -6.92 1.37 4.58
N LEU A 187 -5.75 2.00 4.75
CA LEU A 187 -4.49 1.50 4.19
C LEU A 187 -4.14 0.11 4.75
N THR A 188 -4.34 -0.13 6.04
CA THR A 188 -4.12 -1.42 6.67
C THR A 188 -5.06 -2.47 6.08
N ASN A 189 -6.35 -2.17 6.02
CA ASN A 189 -7.36 -3.07 5.45
C ASN A 189 -7.07 -3.39 3.98
N MET A 190 -6.67 -2.40 3.18
CA MET A 190 -6.24 -2.62 1.80
C MET A 190 -5.04 -3.56 1.71
N LYS A 191 -4.03 -3.39 2.55
CA LYS A 191 -2.84 -4.26 2.56
C LYS A 191 -3.19 -5.68 2.99
N ILE A 192 -4.00 -5.86 4.02
CA ILE A 192 -4.47 -7.16 4.47
C ILE A 192 -5.27 -7.85 3.35
N ASN A 193 -6.21 -7.16 2.72
CA ASN A 193 -6.99 -7.71 1.61
C ASN A 193 -6.11 -8.11 0.42
N ASN A 194 -5.10 -7.29 0.08
CA ASN A 194 -4.15 -7.62 -0.98
C ASN A 194 -3.31 -8.87 -0.63
N GLU A 195 -2.93 -9.02 0.64
CA GLU A 195 -2.18 -10.20 1.07
C GLU A 195 -3.06 -11.45 1.08
N ILE A 196 -4.31 -11.37 1.55
CA ILE A 196 -5.30 -12.46 1.43
C ILE A 196 -5.46 -12.87 -0.04
N TYR A 197 -5.63 -11.90 -0.93
CA TYR A 197 -5.74 -12.17 -2.37
C TYR A 197 -4.49 -12.85 -2.92
N ARG A 198 -3.30 -12.39 -2.54
CA ARG A 198 -2.01 -12.98 -2.94
C ARG A 198 -1.88 -14.44 -2.47
N LEU A 199 -2.23 -14.70 -1.20
CA LEU A 199 -2.16 -16.05 -0.63
C LEU A 199 -3.20 -16.98 -1.26
N THR A 200 -4.41 -16.50 -1.52
CA THR A 200 -5.48 -17.25 -2.19
C THR A 200 -5.07 -17.63 -3.61
N ASN A 201 -4.53 -16.69 -4.37
CA ASN A 201 -4.02 -16.96 -5.71
C ASN A 201 -2.83 -17.94 -5.69
N LYS A 202 -1.93 -17.81 -4.70
CA LYS A 202 -0.83 -18.76 -4.52
C LYS A 202 -1.35 -20.17 -4.27
N LYS A 203 -2.36 -20.32 -3.41
CA LYS A 203 -3.01 -21.61 -3.13
C LYS A 203 -3.65 -22.18 -4.39
N GLN A 204 -4.41 -21.36 -5.12
CA GLN A 204 -5.05 -21.77 -6.37
C GLN A 204 -4.02 -22.21 -7.43
N PHE A 205 -2.97 -21.45 -7.63
CA PHE A 205 -1.89 -21.78 -8.55
C PHE A 205 -1.20 -23.10 -8.18
N GLN A 206 -0.95 -23.31 -6.88
CA GLN A 206 -0.36 -24.59 -6.43
C GLN A 206 -1.30 -25.76 -6.68
N LEU A 207 -2.61 -25.60 -6.47
CA LEU A 207 -3.60 -26.64 -6.76
C LEU A 207 -3.65 -26.96 -8.25
N GLU A 208 -3.69 -25.96 -9.10
CA GLU A 208 -3.68 -26.12 -10.55
C GLU A 208 -2.40 -26.82 -11.03
N LYS A 209 -1.24 -26.43 -10.47
CA LYS A 209 0.03 -27.09 -10.79
C LYS A 209 0.01 -28.58 -10.42
N ILE A 210 -0.40 -28.92 -9.19
CA ILE A 210 -0.48 -30.30 -8.72
C ILE A 210 -1.44 -31.11 -9.60
N THR A 211 -2.56 -30.51 -9.98
CA THR A 211 -3.53 -31.15 -10.86
C THR A 211 -2.95 -31.38 -12.27
N ALA A 212 -2.25 -30.40 -12.81
CA ALA A 212 -1.56 -30.53 -14.11
C ALA A 212 -0.46 -31.59 -14.07
N ASP A 213 0.37 -31.62 -13.03
CA ASP A 213 1.42 -32.62 -12.83
C ASP A 213 0.81 -34.03 -12.78
N ARG A 214 -0.31 -34.21 -12.04
CA ARG A 214 -1.04 -35.48 -11.99
C ARG A 214 -1.55 -35.92 -13.37
N TYR A 215 -2.13 -35.02 -14.14
CA TYR A 215 -2.58 -35.35 -15.49
C TYR A 215 -1.41 -35.75 -16.41
N ALA A 216 -0.28 -35.06 -16.27
CA ALA A 216 0.94 -35.45 -17.01
C ALA A 216 1.42 -36.83 -16.61
N ASP A 217 1.42 -37.16 -15.31
CA ASP A 217 1.79 -38.50 -14.82
C ASP A 217 0.83 -39.58 -15.33
N ILE A 218 -0.48 -39.33 -15.30
CA ILE A 218 -1.50 -40.25 -15.86
C ILE A 218 -1.24 -40.50 -17.36
N TYR A 219 -0.99 -39.42 -18.10
CA TYR A 219 -0.70 -39.54 -19.52
C TYR A 219 0.55 -40.40 -19.79
N MET A 220 1.64 -40.11 -19.08
CA MET A 220 2.88 -40.87 -19.19
C MET A 220 2.70 -42.36 -18.79
N LEU A 221 1.92 -42.60 -17.72
CA LEU A 221 1.63 -43.99 -17.33
C LEU A 221 0.79 -44.74 -18.37
N LYS A 222 -0.20 -44.09 -18.98
CA LYS A 222 -0.99 -44.68 -20.09
C LYS A 222 -0.12 -45.00 -21.27
N GLU A 223 0.73 -44.09 -21.71
CA GLU A 223 1.64 -44.30 -22.80
C GLU A 223 2.61 -45.44 -22.54
N ASN A 224 3.24 -45.47 -21.38
CA ASN A 224 4.14 -46.55 -20.95
C ASN A 224 3.42 -47.92 -20.85
N LYS A 225 2.15 -47.94 -20.37
CA LYS A 225 1.33 -49.15 -20.27
C LYS A 225 1.04 -49.67 -21.69
N LEU A 226 0.68 -48.80 -22.63
CA LEU A 226 0.42 -49.14 -24.03
C LEU A 226 1.68 -49.69 -24.67
N GLU A 227 2.80 -48.96 -24.62
CA GLU A 227 4.08 -49.39 -25.21
C GLU A 227 4.53 -50.76 -24.70
N LYS A 228 4.49 -50.97 -23.35
CA LYS A 228 4.87 -52.26 -22.75
C LYS A 228 3.94 -53.39 -23.21
N THR A 229 2.64 -53.12 -23.24
CA THR A 229 1.63 -54.09 -23.73
C THR A 229 1.91 -54.48 -25.15
N ASP A 230 2.12 -53.53 -26.05
CA ASP A 230 2.42 -53.77 -27.47
C ASP A 230 3.74 -54.53 -27.64
N ASN A 231 4.76 -54.17 -26.87
CA ASN A 231 6.06 -54.86 -26.89
C ASN A 231 5.93 -56.35 -26.49
N ILE A 232 5.14 -56.63 -25.44
CA ILE A 232 4.92 -58.03 -24.99
C ILE A 232 4.05 -58.79 -26.02
N ILE A 233 2.96 -58.23 -26.54
CA ILE A 233 2.12 -58.85 -27.57
C ILE A 233 2.93 -59.17 -28.83
N ASN A 234 3.79 -58.22 -29.27
CA ASN A 234 4.69 -58.41 -30.39
C ASN A 234 5.73 -59.51 -30.11
N ALA A 235 6.23 -59.60 -28.87
CA ALA A 235 7.15 -60.67 -28.44
C ALA A 235 6.47 -62.03 -28.48
N ILE A 236 5.26 -62.15 -27.94
CA ILE A 236 4.43 -63.39 -28.00
C ILE A 236 4.17 -63.77 -29.46
N SER A 237 3.74 -62.85 -30.30
CA SER A 237 3.46 -63.09 -31.72
C SER A 237 4.71 -63.61 -32.44
N ARG A 238 5.87 -62.96 -32.27
CA ARG A 238 7.13 -63.39 -32.87
C ARG A 238 7.55 -64.75 -32.37
N ALA A 239 7.36 -65.06 -31.05
CA ALA A 239 7.71 -66.35 -30.49
C ALA A 239 6.82 -67.47 -31.10
N LYS A 240 5.51 -67.20 -31.24
CA LYS A 240 4.58 -68.16 -31.90
C LYS A 240 4.93 -68.42 -33.37
N ILE A 241 5.24 -67.37 -34.13
CA ILE A 241 5.68 -67.48 -35.53
C ILE A 241 6.98 -68.27 -35.61
N SER A 242 7.94 -67.98 -34.74
CA SER A 242 9.25 -68.68 -34.72
C SER A 242 9.05 -70.19 -34.35
N ALA A 243 8.22 -70.47 -33.35
CA ALA A 243 7.94 -71.85 -32.96
C ALA A 243 7.29 -72.64 -34.11
N LYS A 244 6.33 -72.04 -34.81
CA LYS A 244 5.70 -72.66 -35.98
C LYS A 244 6.73 -72.88 -37.12
N GLN A 245 7.59 -71.92 -37.41
CA GLN A 245 8.63 -72.07 -38.44
C GLN A 245 9.64 -73.14 -38.06
N ASN A 246 10.06 -73.18 -36.75
CA ASN A 246 10.96 -74.22 -36.27
C ASN A 246 10.35 -75.62 -36.42
N ARG A 247 9.04 -75.79 -36.13
CA ARG A 247 8.33 -77.03 -36.38
C ARG A 247 8.30 -77.45 -37.88
N LEU A 248 8.01 -76.46 -38.74
CA LEU A 248 8.00 -76.72 -40.17
C LEU A 248 9.40 -77.11 -40.66
N ASN A 249 10.43 -76.45 -40.26
CA ASN A 249 11.81 -76.79 -40.56
C ASN A 249 12.22 -78.18 -40.05
N GLU A 250 11.76 -78.50 -38.81
CA GLU A 250 11.98 -79.82 -38.23
C GLU A 250 11.26 -80.91 -39.06
N ILE A 251 10.02 -80.69 -39.52
CA ILE A 251 9.29 -81.59 -40.39
C ILE A 251 10.04 -81.83 -41.70
N ILE A 252 10.54 -80.76 -42.33
CA ILE A 252 11.32 -80.87 -43.57
C ILE A 252 12.58 -81.72 -43.33
N ARG A 253 13.34 -81.40 -42.31
CA ARG A 253 14.55 -82.13 -41.92
C ARG A 253 14.28 -83.59 -41.64
N LEU A 254 13.21 -83.87 -40.89
CA LEU A 254 12.81 -85.25 -40.58
C LEU A 254 12.36 -86.00 -41.84
N LYS A 255 11.61 -85.38 -42.79
CA LYS A 255 11.24 -85.96 -44.05
C LYS A 255 12.48 -86.34 -44.92
N GLU A 256 13.46 -85.45 -45.00
CA GLU A 256 14.74 -85.76 -45.63
C GLU A 256 15.46 -86.92 -44.97
N SER A 257 15.42 -86.97 -43.60
CA SER A 257 15.99 -88.06 -42.85
C SER A 257 15.24 -89.40 -43.06
N VAL A 258 13.92 -89.39 -43.29
CA VAL A 258 13.12 -90.55 -43.67
C VAL A 258 13.59 -91.12 -45.01
N ILE A 259 13.68 -90.25 -46.02
CA ILE A 259 14.16 -90.64 -47.38
C ILE A 259 15.56 -91.27 -47.30
N LEU A 260 16.46 -90.67 -46.54
CA LEU A 260 17.80 -91.17 -46.34
C LEU A 260 17.79 -92.53 -45.62
N ALA A 261 17.03 -92.69 -44.52
CA ALA A 261 16.89 -93.94 -43.82
C ALA A 261 16.27 -95.06 -44.69
N GLU A 262 15.30 -94.75 -45.52
CA GLU A 262 14.72 -95.70 -46.47
C GLU A 262 15.73 -96.12 -47.58
N SER A 263 16.48 -95.15 -48.11
CA SER A 263 17.52 -95.46 -49.06
C SER A 263 18.64 -96.34 -48.55
N MET A 264 18.95 -96.22 -47.28
CA MET A 264 19.89 -97.03 -46.54
C MET A 264 19.31 -98.33 -45.96
N GLY A 265 18.04 -98.62 -46.17
CA GLY A 265 17.36 -99.79 -45.67
C GLY A 265 17.18 -99.85 -44.16
N ILE A 266 17.22 -98.70 -43.48
CA ILE A 266 17.11 -98.61 -42.04
C ILE A 266 15.67 -98.34 -41.64
N ALA A 267 14.88 -99.43 -41.49
CA ALA A 267 13.44 -99.28 -41.09
C ALA A 267 13.22 -99.13 -39.57
N LYS A 268 14.09 -99.67 -38.78
CA LYS A 268 14.04 -99.58 -37.27
C LYS A 268 15.30 -99.00 -36.72
N ASN A 269 15.25 -98.55 -35.46
CA ASN A 269 16.37 -97.91 -34.75
C ASN A 269 17.64 -98.78 -34.80
N SER A 270 18.72 -98.22 -35.34
CA SER A 270 20.05 -98.89 -35.48
C SER A 270 21.10 -98.34 -34.51
N PHE A 271 20.71 -97.56 -33.49
CA PHE A 271 21.67 -97.00 -32.55
C PHE A 271 22.46 -98.05 -31.79
N ASN A 272 21.91 -99.16 -31.44
CA ASN A 272 22.62 -100.25 -30.68
C ASN A 272 23.82 -100.81 -31.40
N LEU A 273 23.94 -100.65 -32.68
CA LEU A 273 25.09 -101.15 -33.50
C LEU A 273 26.27 -100.16 -33.54
N LEU A 274 26.07 -98.87 -33.25
CA LEU A 274 27.07 -97.81 -33.35
C LEU A 274 27.67 -97.35 -32.07
N LEU A 275 26.96 -97.60 -30.92
CA LEU A 275 27.40 -97.12 -29.59
C LEU A 275 28.57 -97.94 -29.03
N VAL A 276 29.00 -99.08 -29.64
CA VAL A 276 30.07 -99.95 -29.16
C VAL A 276 31.47 -99.49 -29.65
N GLU A 277 31.59 -98.63 -30.65
CA GLU A 277 32.89 -98.30 -31.26
C GLU A 277 33.27 -96.82 -31.32
N ALA A 278 32.50 -95.84 -30.76
CA ALA A 278 32.84 -94.44 -30.80
C ALA A 278 32.69 -93.72 -29.40
N PRO A 279 33.77 -93.46 -28.72
CA PRO A 279 33.73 -92.75 -27.39
C PRO A 279 33.64 -91.23 -27.50
N SER A 280 33.34 -90.63 -28.63
CA SER A 280 33.12 -89.20 -28.78
C SER A 280 31.72 -88.96 -29.30
N ALA A 281 30.92 -88.36 -28.39
CA ALA A 281 29.51 -88.01 -28.53
C ALA A 281 29.27 -87.10 -29.76
N SER A 282 29.33 -87.64 -30.96
CA SER A 282 28.70 -87.04 -32.10
C SER A 282 27.20 -87.35 -32.05
N ILE A 283 26.39 -86.33 -32.07
CA ILE A 283 24.91 -86.43 -32.13
C ILE A 283 24.56 -87.43 -33.25
N PRO A 284 23.79 -88.50 -32.95
CA PRO A 284 23.47 -89.47 -33.92
C PRO A 284 22.71 -88.85 -35.10
N GLU A 285 23.10 -89.15 -36.29
CA GLU A 285 22.41 -88.74 -37.49
C GLU A 285 20.94 -89.12 -37.39
N TRP A 286 19.94 -88.28 -37.72
CA TRP A 286 18.54 -88.51 -37.54
C TRP A 286 18.00 -89.74 -38.20
N TYR A 287 18.60 -90.09 -39.34
CA TYR A 287 18.21 -91.31 -40.13
C TYR A 287 18.44 -92.62 -39.40
N LEU A 288 19.33 -92.62 -38.39
CA LEU A 288 19.62 -93.81 -37.58
C LEU A 288 18.47 -94.22 -36.62
N TYR A 289 17.52 -93.31 -36.40
CA TYR A 289 16.26 -93.67 -35.64
C TYR A 289 15.39 -94.67 -36.48
N GLY A 290 15.59 -94.78 -37.75
CA GLY A 290 14.82 -95.63 -38.65
C GLY A 290 13.57 -94.92 -39.23
N SER A 291 13.23 -95.27 -40.45
CA SER A 291 12.18 -94.60 -41.20
C SER A 291 10.82 -94.66 -40.54
N ASN A 292 10.49 -95.77 -39.87
CA ASN A 292 9.20 -95.91 -39.17
C ASN A 292 9.03 -94.89 -38.02
N ALA A 293 10.05 -94.71 -37.15
CA ALA A 293 9.98 -93.76 -36.02
C ALA A 293 9.98 -92.30 -36.50
N LEU A 294 10.76 -92.03 -37.51
CA LEU A 294 10.83 -90.70 -38.12
C LEU A 294 9.50 -90.29 -38.78
N THR A 295 8.87 -91.23 -39.53
CA THR A 295 7.56 -91.01 -40.15
C THR A 295 6.47 -90.71 -39.07
N GLU A 296 6.44 -91.47 -37.96
CA GLU A 296 5.52 -91.20 -36.90
C GLU A 296 5.80 -89.84 -36.21
N ARG A 297 7.06 -89.48 -36.05
CA ARG A 297 7.39 -88.13 -35.48
C ARG A 297 6.94 -87.01 -36.44
N VAL A 298 7.13 -87.17 -37.74
CA VAL A 298 6.61 -86.24 -38.76
C VAL A 298 5.10 -86.12 -38.64
N ARG A 299 4.37 -87.27 -38.52
CA ARG A 299 2.93 -87.34 -38.45
C ARG A 299 2.42 -86.59 -37.13
N VAL A 300 3.11 -86.73 -36.02
CA VAL A 300 2.79 -86.06 -34.79
C VAL A 300 2.99 -84.52 -34.92
N LEU A 301 4.12 -84.10 -35.52
CA LEU A 301 4.38 -82.68 -35.73
C LEU A 301 3.44 -82.02 -36.72
N GLU A 302 3.02 -82.73 -37.78
CA GLU A 302 2.05 -82.24 -38.77
C GLU A 302 0.63 -82.15 -38.20
N LYS A 303 0.25 -83.06 -37.29
CA LYS A 303 -1.03 -83.03 -36.60
C LYS A 303 -1.08 -82.00 -35.43
N ARG A 304 0.05 -81.38 -35.00
CA ARG A 304 0.12 -80.47 -33.97
C ARG A 304 -0.59 -79.19 -34.41
N ILE A 305 -1.65 -78.78 -33.66
CA ILE A 305 -2.45 -77.59 -33.95
C ILE A 305 -1.82 -76.35 -33.32
N ASP A 306 -1.20 -76.50 -32.13
CA ASP A 306 -0.63 -75.38 -31.34
C ASP A 306 0.77 -75.71 -30.86
N ASP A 307 1.66 -74.73 -30.93
CA ASP A 307 3.08 -74.82 -30.51
C ASP A 307 3.34 -74.16 -29.13
N ASP A 308 2.30 -73.59 -28.46
CA ASP A 308 2.44 -72.75 -27.27
C ASP A 308 3.20 -73.46 -26.13
N ALA A 309 2.97 -74.75 -25.92
CA ALA A 309 3.68 -75.54 -24.92
C ALA A 309 5.20 -75.72 -25.17
N PHE A 310 5.67 -75.38 -26.38
CA PHE A 310 7.06 -75.51 -26.80
C PHE A 310 7.78 -74.18 -26.94
N ILE A 311 7.09 -73.08 -26.61
CA ILE A 311 7.67 -71.76 -26.63
C ILE A 311 8.33 -71.47 -25.28
N PRO A 312 9.66 -71.31 -25.20
CA PRO A 312 10.33 -70.93 -23.97
C PRO A 312 9.78 -69.59 -23.52
N ASN A 313 9.55 -69.45 -22.24
CA ASN A 313 9.12 -68.22 -21.60
C ASN A 313 7.72 -67.66 -21.99
N LEU A 314 6.88 -68.38 -22.72
CA LEU A 314 5.52 -67.94 -23.07
C LEU A 314 4.68 -67.68 -21.81
N VAL A 315 4.81 -68.54 -20.81
CA VAL A 315 4.12 -68.38 -19.50
C VAL A 315 4.53 -67.07 -18.84
N GLN A 316 5.82 -66.78 -18.78
CA GLN A 316 6.32 -65.56 -18.19
C GLN A 316 5.89 -64.29 -18.97
N LEU A 317 5.84 -64.38 -20.32
CA LEU A 317 5.33 -63.27 -21.13
C LEU A 317 3.84 -63.00 -20.85
N ASN A 318 3.05 -64.05 -20.71
CA ASN A 318 1.63 -63.93 -20.34
C ASN A 318 1.43 -63.36 -18.92
N GLU A 319 2.19 -63.84 -17.93
CA GLU A 319 2.19 -63.34 -16.56
C GLU A 319 2.57 -61.84 -16.54
N ASN A 320 3.56 -61.45 -17.32
CA ASN A 320 3.94 -60.02 -17.44
C ASN A 320 2.82 -59.18 -18.07
N LEU A 321 2.12 -59.73 -19.08
CA LEU A 321 0.97 -59.06 -19.69
C LEU A 321 -0.18 -58.89 -18.73
N GLU A 322 -0.53 -59.89 -17.93
CA GLU A 322 -1.54 -59.81 -16.90
C GLU A 322 -1.14 -58.83 -15.82
N ALA A 323 0.12 -58.84 -15.35
CA ALA A 323 0.62 -57.87 -14.35
C ALA A 323 0.51 -56.42 -14.84
N ILE A 324 0.69 -56.14 -16.13
CA ILE A 324 0.49 -54.83 -16.71
C ILE A 324 -0.99 -54.46 -16.77
N ARG A 325 -1.87 -55.42 -17.08
CA ARG A 325 -3.34 -55.20 -17.09
C ARG A 325 -3.88 -54.87 -15.71
N ASP A 326 -3.39 -55.60 -14.72
CA ASP A 326 -3.84 -55.48 -13.32
C ASP A 326 -3.26 -54.23 -12.60
N ASP A 327 -2.42 -53.48 -13.27
CA ASP A 327 -1.85 -52.22 -12.70
C ASP A 327 -2.90 -51.13 -12.63
N ASN A 328 -3.44 -50.91 -11.41
CA ASN A 328 -4.51 -49.92 -11.09
C ASN A 328 -3.97 -48.54 -10.73
N ARG A 329 -2.66 -48.25 -10.92
CA ARG A 329 -2.08 -46.94 -10.56
C ARG A 329 -2.77 -45.78 -11.29
N ILE A 330 -3.16 -46.01 -12.56
CA ILE A 330 -3.86 -45.00 -13.35
C ILE A 330 -5.23 -44.70 -12.74
N GLU A 331 -6.03 -45.73 -12.44
CA GLU A 331 -7.36 -45.59 -11.81
C GLU A 331 -7.26 -44.88 -10.46
N THR A 332 -6.25 -45.24 -9.67
CA THR A 332 -5.99 -44.62 -8.37
C THR A 332 -5.69 -43.12 -8.53
N LEU A 333 -4.91 -42.74 -9.54
CA LEU A 333 -4.61 -41.32 -9.82
C LEU A 333 -5.81 -40.59 -10.41
N GLU A 334 -6.63 -41.26 -11.26
CA GLU A 334 -7.83 -40.66 -11.84
C GLU A 334 -8.92 -40.41 -10.78
N SER A 335 -9.10 -41.34 -9.84
CA SER A 335 -10.09 -41.22 -8.77
C SER A 335 -9.70 -40.31 -7.62
N ARG A 336 -8.44 -39.84 -7.60
CA ARG A 336 -7.89 -39.04 -6.51
C ARG A 336 -8.48 -37.63 -6.48
N ASN A 337 -8.97 -37.21 -5.32
CA ASN A 337 -9.38 -35.83 -5.06
C ASN A 337 -8.20 -35.00 -4.51
N ASP A 338 -7.57 -34.21 -5.36
CA ASP A 338 -6.38 -33.41 -4.98
C ASP A 338 -6.66 -32.41 -3.88
N SER A 339 -7.84 -31.81 -3.84
CA SER A 339 -8.22 -30.83 -2.81
C SER A 339 -8.25 -31.44 -1.40
N LEU A 340 -8.58 -32.74 -1.30
CA LEU A 340 -8.56 -33.45 -0.03
C LEU A 340 -7.17 -34.02 0.29
N TYR A 341 -6.50 -34.58 -0.71
CA TYR A 341 -5.22 -35.26 -0.54
C TYR A 341 -4.09 -34.32 -0.14
N PHE A 342 -4.06 -33.08 -0.70
CA PHE A 342 -3.07 -32.05 -0.40
C PHE A 342 -3.52 -31.05 0.66
N LYS A 343 -4.64 -31.26 1.32
CA LYS A 343 -5.16 -30.39 2.38
C LYS A 343 -4.10 -30.06 3.44
N GLN A 344 -3.24 -31.02 3.73
CA GLN A 344 -2.16 -30.85 4.69
C GLN A 344 -1.09 -29.87 4.21
N ASN A 345 -0.80 -29.84 2.91
CA ASN A 345 0.16 -28.91 2.30
C ASN A 345 -0.38 -27.47 2.20
N PHE A 346 -1.69 -27.30 2.15
CA PHE A 346 -2.35 -25.99 2.14
C PHE A 346 -2.72 -25.48 3.53
N TYR A 347 -2.55 -26.29 4.57
CA TYR A 347 -2.97 -25.94 5.93
C TYR A 347 -2.28 -24.66 6.43
N SER A 348 -1.00 -24.46 6.13
CA SER A 348 -0.28 -23.24 6.51
C SER A 348 -0.85 -22.02 5.79
N LEU A 349 -1.13 -22.11 4.48
CA LEU A 349 -1.71 -21.02 3.70
C LEU A 349 -3.13 -20.69 4.20
N ASP A 350 -3.95 -21.71 4.48
CA ASP A 350 -5.29 -21.50 5.03
C ASP A 350 -5.24 -20.89 6.44
N SER A 351 -4.28 -21.30 7.26
CA SER A 351 -4.04 -20.69 8.57
C SER A 351 -3.64 -19.23 8.48
N ASP A 352 -2.75 -18.89 7.53
CA ASP A 352 -2.30 -17.52 7.33
C ASP A 352 -3.43 -16.63 6.79
N ILE A 353 -4.20 -17.11 5.82
CA ILE A 353 -5.40 -16.41 5.32
C ILE A 353 -6.39 -16.17 6.47
N ARG A 354 -6.69 -17.20 7.27
CA ARG A 354 -7.63 -17.09 8.39
C ARG A 354 -7.16 -16.10 9.46
N LYS A 355 -5.86 -16.03 9.75
CA LYS A 355 -5.30 -15.01 10.66
C LYS A 355 -5.55 -13.60 10.15
N LEU A 356 -5.31 -13.36 8.86
CA LEU A 356 -5.55 -12.07 8.23
C LEU A 356 -7.04 -11.71 8.21
N GLU A 357 -7.93 -12.66 7.94
CA GLU A 357 -9.38 -12.46 8.01
C GLU A 357 -9.84 -12.08 9.43
N LEU A 358 -9.28 -12.73 10.46
CA LEU A 358 -9.55 -12.38 11.85
C LEU A 358 -9.03 -11.00 12.24
N GLU A 359 -7.94 -10.53 11.63
CA GLU A 359 -7.44 -9.17 11.82
C GLU A 359 -8.39 -8.12 11.23
N LEU A 360 -8.99 -8.38 10.07
CA LEU A 360 -10.02 -7.50 9.48
C LEU A 360 -11.28 -7.39 10.35
N LEU A 361 -11.62 -8.44 11.09
CA LEU A 361 -12.80 -8.49 11.96
C LEU A 361 -12.57 -7.85 13.34
N ARG A 362 -11.36 -7.40 13.68
CA ARG A 362 -11.11 -6.74 14.96
C ARG A 362 -11.93 -5.46 15.07
N PRO A 363 -12.66 -5.28 16.18
CA PRO A 363 -13.51 -4.12 16.36
C PRO A 363 -12.69 -2.82 16.43
N ASP A 364 -13.33 -1.72 16.07
CA ASP A 364 -12.80 -0.35 15.98
C ASP A 364 -12.35 0.28 17.31
N SER A 365 -11.85 -0.49 18.24
CA SER A 365 -11.34 0.03 19.53
C SER A 365 -10.07 0.88 19.41
N LEU A 366 -9.83 1.49 18.23
CA LEU A 366 -8.76 2.45 18.01
C LEU A 366 -9.10 3.80 18.67
N ASN A 367 -9.22 3.80 19.99
CA ASN A 367 -9.30 5.03 20.78
C ASN A 367 -7.88 5.49 21.07
N TYR A 368 -7.14 5.89 20.03
CA TYR A 368 -5.77 6.37 20.19
C TYR A 368 -5.76 7.89 20.30
N ASP A 369 -5.00 8.36 21.25
CA ASP A 369 -4.59 9.77 21.30
C ASP A 369 -3.70 10.03 20.08
N GLY A 370 -4.18 10.79 19.10
CA GLY A 370 -3.40 11.19 17.93
C GLY A 370 -2.20 12.07 18.31
N VAL A 371 -2.01 13.18 17.63
CA VAL A 371 -1.00 14.17 18.04
C VAL A 371 -1.30 14.70 19.44
N ARG A 372 -0.27 14.88 20.25
CA ARG A 372 -0.42 15.44 21.60
C ARG A 372 -0.52 16.96 21.55
N VAL A 373 -1.52 17.49 22.20
CA VAL A 373 -1.71 18.93 22.35
C VAL A 373 -1.11 19.36 23.68
N LEU A 374 -0.10 20.24 23.64
CA LEU A 374 0.57 20.73 24.83
C LEU A 374 -0.21 21.89 25.48
N ASP A 375 -0.77 22.77 24.64
CA ASP A 375 -1.53 23.93 25.11
C ASP A 375 -2.55 24.37 24.03
N TYR A 376 -3.75 24.76 24.48
CA TYR A 376 -4.82 25.28 23.63
C TYR A 376 -4.98 26.81 23.74
N SER A 377 -4.16 27.52 24.53
CA SER A 377 -4.56 28.83 24.99
C SER A 377 -3.47 29.89 25.08
N LEU A 378 -2.64 30.04 24.08
CA LEU A 378 -1.84 31.25 23.97
C LEU A 378 -2.68 32.34 23.28
N VAL A 379 -3.46 33.11 24.08
CA VAL A 379 -4.18 34.27 23.55
C VAL A 379 -3.22 35.44 23.46
N GLN A 380 -2.94 35.92 22.25
CA GLN A 380 -2.15 37.12 22.04
C GLN A 380 -3.00 38.14 21.26
N GLU A 381 -3.11 39.38 21.76
CA GLU A 381 -3.63 40.47 20.95
C GLU A 381 -2.64 40.75 19.80
N VAL A 382 -3.08 40.63 18.54
CA VAL A 382 -2.22 40.78 17.36
C VAL A 382 -1.76 42.21 17.18
N PHE A 383 -2.63 43.19 17.49
CA PHE A 383 -2.32 44.61 17.46
C PHE A 383 -3.05 45.32 18.58
N LYS A 384 -2.30 45.93 19.45
CA LYS A 384 -2.88 46.82 20.46
C LYS A 384 -2.81 48.24 19.94
N TYR A 385 -3.94 48.79 19.46
CA TYR A 385 -4.02 50.21 19.20
C TYR A 385 -3.83 50.93 20.53
N ASN A 386 -2.69 51.59 20.69
CA ASN A 386 -2.45 52.37 21.90
C ASN A 386 -3.24 53.70 21.78
N ARG A 387 -4.51 53.62 22.25
CA ARG A 387 -5.45 54.75 22.21
C ARG A 387 -4.85 56.01 22.82
N GLN A 388 -4.06 55.85 23.87
CA GLN A 388 -3.34 56.98 24.50
C GLN A 388 -2.33 57.63 23.57
N LYS A 389 -1.57 56.85 22.80
CA LYS A 389 -0.61 57.40 21.81
C LYS A 389 -1.33 58.15 20.70
N ILE A 390 -2.46 57.65 20.23
CA ILE A 390 -3.27 58.33 19.20
C ILE A 390 -3.80 59.66 19.73
N MET A 391 -4.38 59.70 20.93
CA MET A 391 -4.85 60.91 21.57
C MET A 391 -3.72 61.93 21.80
N LEU A 392 -2.54 61.48 22.24
CA LEU A 392 -1.38 62.30 22.46
C LEU A 392 -0.82 62.88 21.15
N LEU A 393 -0.81 62.07 20.07
CA LEU A 393 -0.40 62.54 18.75
C LEU A 393 -1.37 63.59 18.19
N MET A 394 -2.67 63.40 18.35
CA MET A 394 -3.69 64.35 17.93
C MET A 394 -3.61 65.65 18.75
N LEU A 395 -3.34 65.57 20.05
CA LEU A 395 -3.11 66.73 20.91
C LEU A 395 -1.87 67.52 20.42
N PHE A 396 -0.77 66.84 20.11
CA PHE A 396 0.43 67.48 19.58
C PHE A 396 0.19 68.15 18.23
N LEU A 397 -0.51 67.49 17.32
CA LEU A 397 -0.90 68.01 16.01
C LEU A 397 -1.80 69.25 16.18
N GLY A 398 -2.82 69.15 17.05
CA GLY A 398 -3.71 70.25 17.36
C GLY A 398 -2.97 71.46 17.95
N PHE A 399 -2.04 71.24 18.87
CA PHE A 399 -1.22 72.28 19.46
C PHE A 399 -0.31 72.95 18.40
N SER A 400 0.42 72.19 17.56
CA SER A 400 1.27 72.71 16.51
C SER A 400 0.46 73.51 15.49
N PHE A 401 -0.69 72.98 15.08
CA PHE A 401 -1.56 73.64 14.11
C PHE A 401 -2.19 74.91 14.66
N SER A 402 -2.55 74.94 15.95
CA SER A 402 -3.07 76.13 16.62
C SER A 402 -2.05 77.26 16.73
N ILE A 403 -0.79 76.94 17.05
CA ILE A 403 0.33 77.91 17.01
C ILE A 403 0.46 78.54 15.63
N LEU A 404 0.45 77.70 14.57
CA LEU A 404 0.59 78.17 13.20
C LEU A 404 -0.56 79.13 12.83
N ILE A 405 -1.81 78.80 13.19
CA ILE A 405 -2.97 79.66 12.93
C ILE A 405 -2.84 80.97 13.72
N ALA A 406 -2.41 80.93 14.99
CA ALA A 406 -2.22 82.12 15.83
C ALA A 406 -1.16 83.08 15.22
N LEU A 407 -0.06 82.55 14.72
CA LEU A 407 0.98 83.31 14.06
C LEU A 407 0.51 83.95 12.72
N ILE A 408 -0.23 83.21 11.91
CA ILE A 408 -0.81 83.72 10.66
C ILE A 408 -1.80 84.85 10.97
N LYS A 409 -2.70 84.65 11.96
CA LYS A 409 -3.64 85.70 12.36
C LYS A 409 -2.94 86.95 12.81
N ASP A 410 -1.95 86.86 13.67
CA ASP A 410 -1.13 88.04 14.16
C ASP A 410 -0.43 88.73 12.94
N ALA A 411 0.18 87.98 12.04
CA ALA A 411 0.82 88.50 10.85
C ALA A 411 -0.15 89.32 9.94
N ILE A 412 -1.35 88.80 9.75
CA ILE A 412 -2.42 89.44 8.99
C ILE A 412 -2.92 90.67 9.72
N THR A 413 -3.18 90.61 11.03
CA THR A 413 -3.61 91.74 11.82
C THR A 413 -2.60 92.91 11.81
N ARG A 414 -1.30 92.65 11.96
CA ARG A 414 -0.24 93.61 11.87
C ARG A 414 -0.13 94.29 10.51
N ARG A 415 -0.35 93.50 9.45
CA ARG A 415 -0.33 93.99 8.06
C ARG A 415 -1.47 94.95 7.78
N ILE A 416 -2.65 94.65 8.31
CA ILE A 416 -3.85 95.49 8.21
C ILE A 416 -3.67 96.80 9.01
N SER A 417 -3.12 96.75 10.24
CA SER A 417 -2.85 97.89 11.08
C SER A 417 -1.66 98.81 10.54
N SER A 418 -0.86 98.33 9.65
CA SER A 418 0.21 99.12 9.02
C SER A 418 -0.25 99.79 7.73
N VAL A 419 -1.44 99.52 7.22
CA VAL A 419 -2.05 100.07 6.00
C VAL A 419 -3.15 101.11 6.33
N SER A 420 -3.62 101.12 7.53
CA SER A 420 -4.52 102.14 8.09
C SER A 420 -3.73 103.28 8.81
#